data_336c7920e7ebb41907f88b5413e0e0d5
#
_entry.id   336c7920e7ebb41907f88b5413e0e0d5
#
_cell.length_a   1.000
_cell.length_b   1.000
_cell.length_c   1.000
_cell.angle_alpha   90.00
_cell.angle_beta   90.00
_cell.angle_gamma   90.00
#
_symmetry.space_group_name_H-M   'P 1'
#
loop_
_entity.id
_entity.type
_entity.pdbx_description
1 polymer ?
#
loop_
_entity_poly.entity_id
_entity_poly.type
_entity_poly.pdbx_seq_one_letter_code
_entity_poly.pdbx_strand_id
1 'polypeptide(L)'
;MRIIMLGAPGAGKGTQAKKIAEKYGIPHISTGDIFRANIKNGTELGKKAKTYMDQGLLVPDELTCDLVVDRIQQDDAKNGYVLDGFPRTIPQAECLTAALEKLGSKIDYAIDVDVPDDNIVNRMSGRRACLKCGATYHIVYAAPKVENVCDTCGENLVLRDDDKPETVSKRLKVYHEQTQPLIDFYESKKKLVTVDGTKDMEDVFADITAVLEG
;
A
#
# COMPACT_ATOMS: atom_id res chain seq x y z
N MET A 1 -2.99 -3.11 -17.36
CA MET A 1 -1.86 -3.58 -16.54
C MET A 1 -2.31 -3.69 -15.08
N ARG A 2 -2.06 -4.82 -14.42
CA ARG A 2 -2.47 -5.10 -13.02
C ARG A 2 -1.24 -5.32 -12.17
N ILE A 3 -1.01 -4.41 -11.23
CA ILE A 3 0.22 -4.31 -10.45
C ILE A 3 -0.09 -4.51 -8.98
N ILE A 4 0.77 -5.24 -8.28
CA ILE A 4 0.78 -5.33 -6.81
C ILE A 4 2.02 -4.62 -6.29
N MET A 5 1.87 -3.81 -5.25
CA MET A 5 2.99 -3.20 -4.52
C MET A 5 3.28 -3.99 -3.25
N LEU A 6 4.48 -4.56 -3.17
CA LEU A 6 5.03 -5.25 -2.00
C LEU A 6 6.08 -4.39 -1.29
N GLY A 7 6.46 -4.77 -0.08
CA GLY A 7 7.46 -4.09 0.74
C GLY A 7 6.95 -3.73 2.13
N ALA A 8 7.86 -3.40 3.03
CA ALA A 8 7.57 -3.09 4.44
C ALA A 8 6.64 -1.87 4.62
N PRO A 9 5.93 -1.75 5.75
CA PRO A 9 5.19 -0.53 6.07
C PRO A 9 6.16 0.66 6.09
N GLY A 10 5.83 1.76 5.38
CA GLY A 10 6.74 2.91 5.29
C GLY A 10 7.78 2.86 4.17
N ALA A 11 7.88 1.78 3.39
CA ALA A 11 8.81 1.65 2.27
C ALA A 11 8.57 2.64 1.10
N GLY A 12 7.41 3.31 1.06
CA GLY A 12 7.08 4.26 -0.01
C GLY A 12 6.10 3.72 -1.06
N LYS A 13 5.57 2.49 -0.88
CA LYS A 13 4.63 1.84 -1.81
C LYS A 13 3.49 2.73 -2.29
N GLY A 14 2.77 3.36 -1.36
CA GLY A 14 1.64 4.22 -1.70
C GLY A 14 2.01 5.46 -2.52
N THR A 15 3.22 5.99 -2.33
CA THR A 15 3.75 7.09 -3.14
C THR A 15 4.01 6.62 -4.57
N GLN A 16 4.68 5.51 -4.73
CA GLN A 16 4.96 4.92 -6.04
C GLN A 16 3.69 4.46 -6.73
N ALA A 17 2.76 3.82 -5.99
CA ALA A 17 1.47 3.39 -6.53
C ALA A 17 0.65 4.55 -7.11
N LYS A 18 0.63 5.71 -6.46
CA LYS A 18 -0.05 6.91 -6.97
C LYS A 18 0.60 7.42 -8.25
N LYS A 19 1.94 7.49 -8.31
CA LYS A 19 2.67 7.92 -9.51
C LYS A 19 2.45 6.96 -10.70
N ILE A 20 2.46 5.64 -10.44
CA ILE A 20 2.15 4.62 -11.43
C ILE A 20 0.70 4.78 -11.93
N ALA A 21 -0.25 4.92 -11.01
CA ALA A 21 -1.66 5.09 -11.34
C ALA A 21 -1.90 6.31 -12.24
N GLU A 22 -1.27 7.45 -11.92
CA GLU A 22 -1.32 8.68 -12.69
C GLU A 22 -0.68 8.51 -14.08
N LYS A 23 0.54 7.95 -14.16
CA LYS A 23 1.26 7.77 -15.43
C LYS A 23 0.51 6.87 -16.41
N TYR A 24 -0.07 5.77 -15.92
CA TYR A 24 -0.71 4.76 -16.77
C TYR A 24 -2.24 4.89 -16.85
N GLY A 25 -2.84 5.87 -16.21
CA GLY A 25 -4.29 6.11 -16.23
C GLY A 25 -5.11 4.96 -15.64
N ILE A 26 -4.60 4.30 -14.60
CA ILE A 26 -5.25 3.17 -13.91
C ILE A 26 -5.52 3.52 -12.44
N PRO A 27 -6.58 2.98 -11.80
CA PRO A 27 -6.88 3.32 -10.42
C PRO A 27 -5.83 2.78 -9.43
N HIS A 28 -5.50 3.60 -8.41
CA HIS A 28 -4.80 3.19 -7.22
C HIS A 28 -5.80 2.65 -6.21
N ILE A 29 -5.68 1.38 -5.86
CA ILE A 29 -6.55 0.68 -4.91
C ILE A 29 -5.74 0.38 -3.64
N SER A 30 -5.92 1.21 -2.62
CA SER A 30 -5.24 1.06 -1.32
C SER A 30 -6.23 0.52 -0.27
N THR A 31 -6.01 -0.73 0.18
CA THR A 31 -6.82 -1.33 1.24
C THR A 31 -6.73 -0.53 2.54
N GLY A 32 -5.55 0.01 2.84
CA GLY A 32 -5.36 0.86 4.02
C GLY A 32 -6.20 2.14 3.95
N ASP A 33 -6.31 2.78 2.79
CA ASP A 33 -7.12 3.99 2.61
C ASP A 33 -8.62 3.66 2.66
N ILE A 34 -9.03 2.52 2.08
CA ILE A 34 -10.42 2.05 2.15
C ILE A 34 -10.82 1.80 3.60
N PHE A 35 -10.01 1.09 4.38
CA PHE A 35 -10.31 0.86 5.79
C PHE A 35 -10.33 2.16 6.59
N ARG A 36 -9.38 3.08 6.38
CA ARG A 36 -9.38 4.39 7.06
C ARG A 36 -10.62 5.23 6.73
N ALA A 37 -11.07 5.21 5.48
CA ALA A 37 -12.33 5.87 5.10
C ALA A 37 -13.53 5.26 5.82
N ASN A 38 -13.61 3.93 5.92
CA ASN A 38 -14.65 3.23 6.67
C ASN A 38 -14.61 3.54 8.18
N ILE A 39 -13.41 3.62 8.78
CA ILE A 39 -13.22 4.02 10.19
C ILE A 39 -13.75 5.44 10.40
N LYS A 40 -13.37 6.36 9.53
CA LYS A 40 -13.82 7.77 9.59
C LYS A 40 -15.33 7.89 9.48
N ASN A 41 -15.96 7.09 8.63
CA ASN A 41 -17.39 7.09 8.40
C ASN A 41 -18.17 6.25 9.44
N GLY A 42 -17.50 5.59 10.39
CA GLY A 42 -18.10 4.81 11.46
C GLY A 42 -18.86 3.57 11.01
N THR A 43 -18.54 3.02 9.81
CA THR A 43 -19.21 1.81 9.30
C THR A 43 -18.88 0.57 10.15
N GLU A 44 -19.68 -0.48 10.07
CA GLU A 44 -19.41 -1.74 10.78
C GLU A 44 -18.05 -2.35 10.33
N LEU A 45 -17.72 -2.26 9.05
CA LEU A 45 -16.40 -2.64 8.53
C LEU A 45 -15.29 -1.79 9.16
N GLY A 46 -15.50 -0.47 9.25
CA GLY A 46 -14.53 0.45 9.86
C GLY A 46 -14.30 0.16 11.34
N LYS A 47 -15.35 -0.11 12.11
CA LYS A 47 -15.23 -0.49 13.52
C LYS A 47 -14.41 -1.77 13.71
N LYS A 48 -14.70 -2.81 12.90
CA LYS A 48 -13.93 -4.06 12.90
C LYS A 48 -12.47 -3.82 12.49
N ALA A 49 -12.22 -3.12 11.38
CA ALA A 49 -10.87 -2.86 10.90
C ALA A 49 -10.02 -2.09 11.93
N LYS A 50 -10.63 -1.12 12.64
CA LYS A 50 -9.95 -0.32 13.67
C LYS A 50 -9.35 -1.17 14.78
N THR A 51 -10.04 -2.22 15.23
CA THR A 51 -9.55 -3.08 16.33
C THR A 51 -8.24 -3.79 15.98
N TYR A 52 -7.99 -4.08 14.71
CA TYR A 52 -6.74 -4.67 14.24
C TYR A 52 -5.68 -3.61 13.92
N MET A 53 -6.06 -2.56 13.21
CA MET A 53 -5.13 -1.54 12.74
C MET A 53 -4.47 -0.76 13.88
N ASP A 54 -5.22 -0.43 14.93
CA ASP A 54 -4.68 0.26 16.13
C ASP A 54 -3.63 -0.59 16.87
N GLN A 55 -3.68 -1.90 16.72
CA GLN A 55 -2.72 -2.84 17.30
C GLN A 55 -1.55 -3.17 16.34
N GLY A 56 -1.55 -2.63 15.12
CA GLY A 56 -0.57 -2.95 14.08
C GLY A 56 -0.74 -4.32 13.44
N LEU A 57 -1.91 -4.95 13.62
CA LEU A 57 -2.28 -6.24 13.06
C LEU A 57 -2.96 -6.09 11.70
N LEU A 58 -3.01 -7.20 10.94
CA LEU A 58 -3.77 -7.25 9.68
C LEU A 58 -5.27 -7.44 9.98
N VAL A 59 -6.11 -6.79 9.18
CA VAL A 59 -7.53 -7.10 9.12
C VAL A 59 -7.70 -8.52 8.58
N PRO A 60 -8.64 -9.33 9.08
CA PRO A 60 -8.83 -10.72 8.65
C PRO A 60 -8.88 -10.89 7.13
N ASP A 61 -8.27 -11.97 6.63
CA ASP A 61 -8.10 -12.23 5.20
C ASP A 61 -9.41 -12.25 4.45
N GLU A 62 -10.44 -12.91 5.00
CA GLU A 62 -11.77 -13.00 4.39
C GLU A 62 -12.36 -11.61 4.11
N LEU A 63 -12.38 -10.73 5.12
CA LEU A 63 -12.92 -9.38 4.97
C LEU A 63 -12.13 -8.54 3.97
N THR A 64 -10.81 -8.72 3.94
CA THR A 64 -9.94 -7.98 3.03
C THR A 64 -10.07 -8.51 1.60
N CYS A 65 -10.18 -9.82 1.43
CA CYS A 65 -10.41 -10.46 0.13
C CYS A 65 -11.73 -10.01 -0.49
N ASP A 66 -12.83 -10.10 0.25
CA ASP A 66 -14.14 -9.70 -0.24
C ASP A 66 -14.16 -8.25 -0.72
N LEU A 67 -13.58 -7.37 0.09
CA LEU A 67 -13.46 -5.94 -0.24
C LEU A 67 -12.66 -5.70 -1.53
N VAL A 68 -11.53 -6.39 -1.71
CA VAL A 68 -10.69 -6.20 -2.89
C VAL A 68 -11.31 -6.84 -4.12
N VAL A 69 -11.87 -8.04 -3.99
CA VAL A 69 -12.54 -8.74 -5.10
C VAL A 69 -13.72 -7.93 -5.62
N ASP A 70 -14.52 -7.33 -4.75
CA ASP A 70 -15.58 -6.40 -5.15
C ASP A 70 -15.02 -5.17 -5.88
N ARG A 71 -13.97 -4.55 -5.32
CA ARG A 71 -13.37 -3.32 -5.86
C ARG A 71 -12.75 -3.49 -7.25
N ILE A 72 -12.05 -4.60 -7.51
CA ILE A 72 -11.38 -4.84 -8.80
C ILE A 72 -12.37 -5.17 -9.94
N GLN A 73 -13.64 -5.43 -9.64
CA GLN A 73 -14.70 -5.67 -10.62
C GLN A 73 -15.40 -4.38 -11.08
N GLN A 74 -15.14 -3.25 -10.43
CA GLN A 74 -15.74 -1.97 -10.81
C GLN A 74 -15.21 -1.50 -12.17
N ASP A 75 -16.02 -0.71 -12.86
CA ASP A 75 -15.78 -0.31 -14.26
C ASP A 75 -14.43 0.37 -14.47
N ASP A 76 -13.98 1.20 -13.55
CA ASP A 76 -12.69 1.90 -13.62
C ASP A 76 -11.48 0.97 -13.49
N ALA A 77 -11.65 -0.23 -12.92
CA ALA A 77 -10.58 -1.20 -12.69
C ALA A 77 -10.45 -2.24 -13.84
N LYS A 78 -11.36 -2.27 -14.79
CA LYS A 78 -11.39 -3.28 -15.88
C LYS A 78 -10.11 -3.29 -16.72
N ASN A 79 -9.55 -2.11 -17.00
CA ASN A 79 -8.36 -1.94 -17.84
C ASN A 79 -7.03 -2.09 -17.10
N GLY A 80 -7.08 -2.25 -15.77
CA GLY A 80 -5.91 -2.39 -14.91
C GLY A 80 -6.06 -1.61 -13.63
N TYR A 81 -5.10 -1.80 -12.73
CA TYR A 81 -5.04 -1.14 -11.42
C TYR A 81 -3.69 -1.35 -10.74
N VAL A 82 -3.43 -0.55 -9.71
CA VAL A 82 -2.33 -0.78 -8.77
C VAL A 82 -2.93 -1.11 -7.41
N LEU A 83 -2.63 -2.31 -6.88
CA LEU A 83 -3.00 -2.72 -5.52
C LEU A 83 -1.90 -2.28 -4.55
N ASP A 84 -2.26 -1.55 -3.51
CA ASP A 84 -1.39 -1.15 -2.42
C ASP A 84 -1.93 -1.66 -1.08
N GLY A 85 -1.09 -2.42 -0.37
CA GLY A 85 -1.45 -3.04 0.89
C GLY A 85 -2.33 -4.28 0.78
N PHE A 86 -2.41 -4.89 -0.39
CA PHE A 86 -3.00 -6.19 -0.65
C PHE A 86 -2.33 -6.84 -1.89
N PRO A 87 -2.03 -8.16 -1.85
CA PRO A 87 -2.17 -9.04 -0.69
C PRO A 87 -1.11 -8.77 0.39
N ARG A 88 -1.37 -9.21 1.61
CA ARG A 88 -0.42 -9.18 2.72
C ARG A 88 -0.15 -10.56 3.33
N THR A 89 -0.87 -11.57 2.88
CA THR A 89 -0.70 -12.97 3.30
C THR A 89 -0.80 -13.89 2.09
N ILE A 90 -0.26 -15.10 2.20
CA ILE A 90 -0.40 -16.13 1.15
C ILE A 90 -1.88 -16.45 0.86
N PRO A 91 -2.76 -16.66 1.86
CA PRO A 91 -4.19 -16.85 1.60
C PRO A 91 -4.83 -15.72 0.80
N GLN A 92 -4.46 -14.45 1.07
CA GLN A 92 -4.93 -13.32 0.27
C GLN A 92 -4.45 -13.37 -1.18
N ALA A 93 -3.18 -13.76 -1.41
CA ALA A 93 -2.63 -13.90 -2.76
C ALA A 93 -3.29 -15.04 -3.55
N GLU A 94 -3.61 -16.13 -2.90
CA GLU A 94 -4.36 -17.25 -3.49
C GLU A 94 -5.80 -16.84 -3.81
N CYS A 95 -6.48 -16.15 -2.89
CA CYS A 95 -7.81 -15.58 -3.10
C CYS A 95 -7.83 -14.66 -4.33
N LEU A 96 -6.87 -13.73 -4.43
CA LEU A 96 -6.76 -12.83 -5.58
C LEU A 96 -6.52 -13.61 -6.88
N THR A 97 -5.65 -14.61 -6.85
CA THR A 97 -5.35 -15.44 -8.01
C THR A 97 -6.61 -16.14 -8.51
N ALA A 98 -7.35 -16.80 -7.62
CA ALA A 98 -8.60 -17.51 -7.96
C ALA A 98 -9.69 -16.55 -8.48
N ALA A 99 -9.80 -15.34 -7.91
CA ALA A 99 -10.74 -14.34 -8.39
C ALA A 99 -10.38 -13.86 -9.79
N LEU A 100 -9.11 -13.60 -10.07
CA LEU A 100 -8.65 -13.16 -11.38
C LEU A 100 -8.79 -14.23 -12.45
N GLU A 101 -8.54 -15.50 -12.13
CA GLU A 101 -8.76 -16.63 -13.03
C GLU A 101 -10.23 -16.70 -13.48
N LYS A 102 -11.19 -16.54 -12.56
CA LYS A 102 -12.62 -16.47 -12.89
C LYS A 102 -12.97 -15.30 -13.81
N LEU A 103 -12.22 -14.22 -13.73
CA LEU A 103 -12.36 -13.03 -14.58
C LEU A 103 -11.56 -13.11 -15.89
N GLY A 104 -10.91 -14.25 -16.18
CA GLY A 104 -10.05 -14.42 -17.35
C GLY A 104 -8.83 -13.49 -17.35
N SER A 105 -8.30 -13.17 -16.16
CA SER A 105 -7.28 -12.16 -15.97
C SER A 105 -6.14 -12.68 -15.08
N LYS A 106 -5.08 -11.90 -14.94
CA LYS A 106 -3.92 -12.23 -14.11
C LYS A 106 -3.22 -10.95 -13.61
N ILE A 107 -2.39 -11.09 -12.60
CA ILE A 107 -1.43 -10.06 -12.22
C ILE A 107 -0.28 -10.04 -13.24
N ASP A 108 0.11 -8.85 -13.67
CA ASP A 108 1.21 -8.64 -14.58
C ASP A 108 2.53 -8.54 -13.82
N TYR A 109 2.59 -7.69 -12.77
CA TYR A 109 3.78 -7.44 -11.96
C TYR A 109 3.46 -7.38 -10.48
N ALA A 110 4.38 -7.92 -9.66
CA ALA A 110 4.48 -7.67 -8.23
C ALA A 110 5.78 -6.88 -7.99
N ILE A 111 5.66 -5.62 -7.59
CA ILE A 111 6.80 -4.71 -7.39
C ILE A 111 7.09 -4.64 -5.90
N ASP A 112 8.24 -5.16 -5.51
CA ASP A 112 8.75 -5.07 -4.15
C ASP A 112 9.64 -3.85 -4.00
N VAL A 113 9.24 -2.93 -3.14
CA VAL A 113 10.03 -1.75 -2.76
C VAL A 113 10.81 -2.11 -1.50
N ASP A 114 12.04 -2.56 -1.71
CA ASP A 114 12.92 -3.04 -0.64
C ASP A 114 13.56 -1.90 0.13
N VAL A 115 13.37 -1.89 1.46
CA VAL A 115 13.91 -0.87 2.38
C VAL A 115 14.27 -1.52 3.70
N PRO A 116 15.50 -1.36 4.21
CA PRO A 116 15.92 -1.88 5.51
C PRO A 116 15.07 -1.33 6.68
N ASP A 117 14.87 -2.16 7.70
CA ASP A 117 14.02 -1.85 8.86
C ASP A 117 14.40 -0.55 9.58
N ASP A 118 15.68 -0.27 9.74
CA ASP A 118 16.15 0.97 10.38
C ASP A 118 15.68 2.22 9.63
N ASN A 119 15.67 2.16 8.29
CA ASN A 119 15.17 3.24 7.45
C ASN A 119 13.65 3.36 7.58
N ILE A 120 12.95 2.22 7.73
CA ILE A 120 11.49 2.20 7.93
C ILE A 120 11.09 2.92 9.22
N VAL A 121 11.76 2.63 10.33
CA VAL A 121 11.46 3.27 11.63
C VAL A 121 11.61 4.79 11.51
N ASN A 122 12.69 5.27 10.88
CA ASN A 122 12.92 6.68 10.64
C ASN A 122 11.85 7.31 9.74
N ARG A 123 11.47 6.63 8.65
CA ARG A 123 10.44 7.11 7.72
C ARG A 123 9.05 7.18 8.36
N MET A 124 8.70 6.20 9.18
CA MET A 124 7.38 6.15 9.82
C MET A 124 7.21 7.26 10.86
N SER A 125 8.22 7.54 11.65
CA SER A 125 8.20 8.61 12.67
C SER A 125 8.05 10.01 12.06
N GLY A 126 8.63 10.23 10.86
CA GLY A 126 8.55 11.48 10.12
C GLY A 126 7.31 11.64 9.24
N ARG A 127 6.52 10.58 9.05
CA ARG A 127 5.34 10.63 8.19
C ARG A 127 4.23 11.51 8.78
N ARG A 128 3.59 12.28 7.90
CA ARG A 128 2.39 13.06 8.21
C ARG A 128 1.31 12.73 7.19
N ALA A 129 0.07 12.70 7.64
CA ALA A 129 -1.08 12.37 6.79
C ALA A 129 -2.19 13.39 6.93
N CYS A 130 -2.83 13.70 5.83
CA CYS A 130 -4.07 14.46 5.81
C CYS A 130 -5.26 13.48 5.93
N LEU A 131 -6.01 13.55 7.02
CA LEU A 131 -7.18 12.68 7.23
C LEU A 131 -8.38 13.06 6.34
N LYS A 132 -8.34 14.24 5.68
CA LYS A 132 -9.42 14.71 4.81
C LYS A 132 -9.27 14.19 3.39
N CYS A 133 -8.10 14.37 2.76
CA CYS A 133 -7.88 14.02 1.36
C CYS A 133 -6.95 12.82 1.13
N GLY A 134 -6.37 12.24 2.20
CA GLY A 134 -5.47 11.09 2.10
C GLY A 134 -4.05 11.41 1.60
N ALA A 135 -3.71 12.68 1.41
CA ALA A 135 -2.36 13.09 1.04
C ALA A 135 -1.37 12.70 2.16
N THR A 136 -0.17 12.28 1.75
CA THR A 136 0.88 11.86 2.68
C THR A 136 2.13 12.69 2.44
N TYR A 137 2.75 13.14 3.52
CA TYR A 137 3.96 13.96 3.56
C TYR A 137 4.99 13.33 4.48
N HIS A 138 6.20 13.85 4.42
CA HIS A 138 7.26 13.50 5.37
C HIS A 138 8.01 14.76 5.79
N ILE A 139 8.28 14.93 7.07
CA ILE A 139 8.89 16.14 7.63
C ILE A 139 10.27 16.49 7.03
N VAL A 140 10.98 15.48 6.48
CA VAL A 140 12.30 15.65 5.86
C VAL A 140 12.26 15.43 4.35
N TYR A 141 11.70 14.30 3.87
CA TYR A 141 11.82 13.86 2.48
C TYR A 141 10.75 14.44 1.54
N ALA A 142 9.62 14.85 2.08
CA ALA A 142 8.50 15.42 1.31
C ALA A 142 7.71 16.38 2.21
N ALA A 143 8.35 17.46 2.66
CA ALA A 143 7.75 18.44 3.56
C ALA A 143 6.60 19.20 2.86
N PRO A 144 5.51 19.50 3.57
CA PRO A 144 4.49 20.40 3.04
C PRO A 144 5.05 21.82 2.91
N LYS A 145 4.47 22.63 2.03
CA LYS A 145 4.86 24.03 1.83
C LYS A 145 4.72 24.88 3.09
N VAL A 146 3.70 24.59 3.86
CA VAL A 146 3.45 25.19 5.19
C VAL A 146 3.44 24.07 6.21
N GLU A 147 4.22 24.22 7.25
CA GLU A 147 4.37 23.20 8.30
C GLU A 147 3.00 22.78 8.86
N ASN A 148 2.78 21.47 8.93
CA ASN A 148 1.55 20.82 9.40
C ASN A 148 0.26 21.17 8.61
N VAL A 149 0.36 21.76 7.41
CA VAL A 149 -0.78 22.06 6.54
C VAL A 149 -0.70 21.27 5.25
N CYS A 150 -1.80 20.65 4.86
CA CYS A 150 -1.91 19.88 3.62
C CYS A 150 -1.91 20.80 2.40
N ASP A 151 -0.97 20.66 1.48
CA ASP A 151 -0.87 21.45 0.26
C ASP A 151 -2.07 21.25 -0.68
N THR A 152 -2.73 20.08 -0.58
CA THR A 152 -3.85 19.72 -1.47
C THR A 152 -5.18 20.31 -1.03
N CYS A 153 -5.46 20.38 0.28
CA CYS A 153 -6.80 20.76 0.77
C CYS A 153 -6.80 21.70 1.97
N GLY A 154 -5.63 22.18 2.43
CA GLY A 154 -5.48 23.11 3.52
C GLY A 154 -5.78 22.57 4.93
N GLU A 155 -6.07 21.26 5.06
CA GLU A 155 -6.37 20.65 6.36
C GLU A 155 -5.09 20.37 7.15
N ASN A 156 -5.20 20.26 8.47
CA ASN A 156 -4.07 19.90 9.32
C ASN A 156 -3.54 18.50 9.04
N LEU A 157 -2.21 18.38 9.05
CA LEU A 157 -1.51 17.11 8.95
C LEU A 157 -1.30 16.50 10.35
N VAL A 158 -1.45 15.18 10.44
CA VAL A 158 -1.29 14.45 11.70
C VAL A 158 -0.34 13.26 11.54
N LEU A 159 0.29 12.85 12.65
CA LEU A 159 0.87 11.52 12.75
C LEU A 159 -0.27 10.51 12.86
N ARG A 160 -0.25 9.46 12.07
CA ARG A 160 -1.27 8.39 12.16
C ARG A 160 -1.09 7.59 13.45
N ASP A 161 -2.18 7.05 14.01
CA ASP A 161 -2.10 6.20 15.19
C ASP A 161 -1.27 4.92 14.95
N ASP A 162 -1.32 4.39 13.74
CA ASP A 162 -0.54 3.22 13.31
C ASP A 162 0.93 3.54 12.98
N ASP A 163 1.38 4.79 13.13
CA ASP A 163 2.77 5.23 12.95
C ASP A 163 3.51 5.53 14.26
N LYS A 164 2.88 5.28 15.39
CA LYS A 164 3.53 5.38 16.70
C LYS A 164 4.63 4.32 16.83
N PRO A 165 5.78 4.61 17.46
CA PRO A 165 6.94 3.72 17.51
C PRO A 165 6.63 2.29 17.93
N GLU A 166 5.81 2.12 18.97
CA GLU A 166 5.39 0.81 19.46
C GLU A 166 4.54 0.03 18.44
N THR A 167 3.73 0.73 17.67
CA THR A 167 2.90 0.13 16.61
C THR A 167 3.74 -0.20 15.37
N VAL A 168 4.72 0.64 15.04
CA VAL A 168 5.65 0.41 13.92
C VAL A 168 6.43 -0.89 14.13
N SER A 169 6.98 -1.12 15.32
CA SER A 169 7.71 -2.36 15.63
C SER A 169 6.83 -3.61 15.48
N LYS A 170 5.57 -3.54 15.91
CA LYS A 170 4.61 -4.65 15.70
C LYS A 170 4.29 -4.87 14.24
N ARG A 171 4.11 -3.79 13.47
CA ARG A 171 3.85 -3.86 12.03
C ARG A 171 5.00 -4.48 11.26
N LEU A 172 6.25 -4.17 11.61
CA LEU A 172 7.43 -4.80 11.02
C LEU A 172 7.48 -6.29 11.33
N LYS A 173 7.22 -6.69 12.60
CA LYS A 173 7.13 -8.10 12.96
C LYS A 173 6.06 -8.83 12.14
N VAL A 174 4.85 -8.28 12.04
CA VAL A 174 3.75 -8.84 11.24
C VAL A 174 4.13 -8.90 9.75
N TYR A 175 4.83 -7.87 9.24
CA TYR A 175 5.32 -7.87 7.86
C TYR A 175 6.27 -9.04 7.60
N HIS A 176 7.29 -9.23 8.43
CA HIS A 176 8.25 -10.32 8.25
C HIS A 176 7.62 -11.71 8.37
N GLU A 177 6.67 -11.87 9.31
CA GLU A 177 6.02 -13.17 9.55
C GLU A 177 4.97 -13.51 8.46
N GLN A 178 4.23 -12.54 7.95
CA GLN A 178 3.03 -12.82 7.14
C GLN A 178 3.11 -12.29 5.71
N THR A 179 3.81 -11.17 5.48
CA THR A 179 3.81 -10.49 4.18
C THR A 179 5.08 -10.75 3.38
N GLN A 180 6.23 -10.78 4.02
CA GLN A 180 7.50 -11.05 3.35
C GLN A 180 7.51 -12.38 2.57
N PRO A 181 6.87 -13.48 3.00
CA PRO A 181 6.76 -14.70 2.20
C PRO A 181 6.10 -14.54 0.82
N LEU A 182 5.40 -13.41 0.59
CA LEU A 182 4.86 -13.10 -0.73
C LEU A 182 5.94 -12.80 -1.78
N ILE A 183 7.14 -12.41 -1.36
CA ILE A 183 8.29 -12.21 -2.25
C ILE A 183 8.58 -13.52 -2.97
N ASP A 184 8.83 -14.61 -2.24
CA ASP A 184 9.08 -15.93 -2.81
C ASP A 184 7.88 -16.44 -3.62
N PHE A 185 6.66 -16.15 -3.15
CA PHE A 185 5.43 -16.54 -3.86
C PHE A 185 5.34 -15.92 -5.26
N TYR A 186 5.62 -14.64 -5.40
CA TYR A 186 5.59 -13.96 -6.71
C TYR A 186 6.85 -14.19 -7.53
N GLU A 187 7.99 -14.43 -6.90
CA GLU A 187 9.22 -14.82 -7.58
C GLU A 187 9.04 -16.18 -8.26
N SER A 188 8.49 -17.19 -7.57
CA SER A 188 8.19 -18.51 -8.13
C SER A 188 7.25 -18.45 -9.34
N LYS A 189 6.37 -17.44 -9.38
CA LYS A 189 5.46 -17.17 -10.51
C LYS A 189 6.10 -16.29 -11.61
N LYS A 190 7.38 -15.92 -11.48
CA LYS A 190 8.11 -15.02 -12.39
C LYS A 190 7.38 -13.67 -12.61
N LYS A 191 6.82 -13.12 -11.52
CA LYS A 191 6.09 -11.85 -11.50
C LYS A 191 6.76 -10.79 -10.64
N LEU A 192 7.73 -11.18 -9.81
CA LEU A 192 8.41 -10.29 -8.89
C LEU A 192 9.40 -9.39 -9.62
N VAL A 193 9.42 -8.13 -9.22
CA VAL A 193 10.46 -7.15 -9.53
C VAL A 193 10.81 -6.42 -8.25
N THR A 194 12.07 -6.48 -7.83
CA THR A 194 12.55 -5.77 -6.65
C THR A 194 13.26 -4.49 -7.06
N VAL A 195 12.92 -3.38 -6.40
CA VAL A 195 13.57 -2.08 -6.57
C VAL A 195 14.11 -1.59 -5.23
N ASP A 196 15.26 -0.90 -5.27
CA ASP A 196 15.87 -0.29 -4.10
C ASP A 196 15.07 0.95 -3.65
N GLY A 197 14.23 0.77 -2.64
CA GLY A 197 13.41 1.83 -2.06
C GLY A 197 14.18 2.83 -1.18
N THR A 198 15.49 2.68 -1.00
CA THR A 198 16.32 3.65 -0.25
C THR A 198 16.68 4.89 -1.07
N LYS A 199 16.61 4.79 -2.42
CA LYS A 199 16.85 5.87 -3.36
C LYS A 199 15.83 7.01 -3.22
N ASP A 200 16.11 8.13 -3.87
CA ASP A 200 15.14 9.21 -3.98
C ASP A 200 13.87 8.76 -4.69
N MET A 201 12.75 9.38 -4.34
CA MET A 201 11.41 8.99 -4.81
C MET A 201 11.32 8.94 -6.35
N GLU A 202 11.97 9.88 -7.04
CA GLU A 202 11.97 9.95 -8.50
C GLU A 202 12.82 8.84 -9.12
N ASP A 203 13.95 8.50 -8.51
CA ASP A 203 14.82 7.42 -8.98
C ASP A 203 14.13 6.05 -8.81
N VAL A 204 13.47 5.82 -7.66
CA VAL A 204 12.64 4.61 -7.47
C VAL A 204 11.55 4.53 -8.54
N PHE A 205 10.89 5.65 -8.85
CA PHE A 205 9.87 5.69 -9.89
C PHE A 205 10.44 5.40 -11.28
N ALA A 206 11.62 5.93 -11.59
CA ALA A 206 12.32 5.65 -12.85
C ALA A 206 12.67 4.15 -12.98
N ASP A 207 13.21 3.54 -11.92
CA ASP A 207 13.51 2.10 -11.90
C ASP A 207 12.25 1.26 -12.15
N ILE A 208 11.13 1.59 -11.49
CA ILE A 208 9.84 0.92 -11.68
C ILE A 208 9.36 1.07 -13.13
N THR A 209 9.39 2.28 -13.67
CA THR A 209 8.87 2.53 -15.02
C THR A 209 9.73 1.87 -16.10
N ALA A 210 11.04 1.81 -15.93
CA ALA A 210 11.94 1.09 -16.82
C ALA A 210 11.56 -0.40 -16.96
N VAL A 211 11.12 -1.03 -15.85
CA VAL A 211 10.64 -2.43 -15.86
C VAL A 211 9.27 -2.56 -16.50
N LEU A 212 8.37 -1.60 -16.29
CA LEU A 212 6.99 -1.68 -16.81
C LEU A 212 6.89 -1.39 -18.30
N GLU A 213 7.91 -0.73 -18.89
CA GLU A 213 7.97 -0.30 -20.29
C GLU A 213 8.94 -1.17 -21.16
N GLY A 214 9.78 -2.00 -20.53
CA GLY A 214 10.71 -2.91 -21.21
C GLY A 214 10.10 -4.23 -21.57
#